data_41a0993fe5efc3b90d6c104a1d2705c5
#
_entry.id   41a0993fe5efc3b90d6c104a1d2705c5
#
_cell.length_a   1.000
_cell.length_b   1.000
_cell.length_c   1.000
_cell.angle_alpha   90.00
_cell.angle_beta   90.00
_cell.angle_gamma   90.00
#
_symmetry.space_group_name_H-M   'P 1'
#
loop_
_entity.id
_entity.type
_entity.pdbx_description
1 polymer ?
#
loop_
_entity_poly.entity_id
_entity_poly.type
_entity_poly.pdbx_seq_one_letter_code
_entity_poly.pdbx_strand_id
1 'polypeptide(L)'
;MRARLVLLTLAALLSLAGLTDSLFLTWDHQLHLLDPGTEEGICAAGSGCEISRNPRYSEVPLSNLPGIPFSLLGIAFYVTTLLLCLRRLRTPDEEEAQGLHLLLGFFGIFISVVLGTLSLNVQGSLCAFCAILYGVNLLFLIVAWFSYEHPKFRVMGRWPQYLISASGMWTISSLLLVSTLGYAVYAPPLLELREQTQQRLAEEAKNLGAQAPVVVDMSALRERSGSEAPVLVVEIADLGCPHCHELYETLHELQESEPQGFGLALVHYPLDETCNPHVEGPRRSKSCRMARAAICGEVMGLGSEYLRFIFKYGRVESVETLIGKAVHMGLDPKGFERCMVSDETRARLDADIAFAASVGVRGTPVFLVAGRKVEGGRSPEMIQAMLQSVRQADGVR
;
A
#
# COMPACT_ATOMS: atom_id res chain seq x y z
N MET A 1 30.55 -12.46 -40.63
CA MET A 1 29.13 -12.74 -40.88
C MET A 1 28.49 -13.69 -39.83
N ARG A 2 29.04 -14.91 -39.58
CA ARG A 2 28.46 -15.86 -38.58
C ARG A 2 28.43 -15.32 -37.15
N ALA A 3 29.52 -14.71 -36.64
CA ALA A 3 29.56 -14.16 -35.27
C ALA A 3 28.54 -13.03 -35.05
N ARG A 4 28.36 -12.14 -36.04
CA ARG A 4 27.36 -11.06 -35.98
C ARG A 4 25.94 -11.62 -35.93
N LEU A 5 25.63 -12.62 -36.75
CA LEU A 5 24.33 -13.27 -36.73
C LEU A 5 24.02 -13.90 -35.36
N VAL A 6 25.01 -14.56 -34.75
CA VAL A 6 24.88 -15.14 -33.40
C VAL A 6 24.60 -14.03 -32.37
N LEU A 7 25.34 -12.91 -32.40
CA LEU A 7 25.11 -11.79 -31.45
C LEU A 7 23.71 -11.18 -31.62
N LEU A 8 23.25 -10.96 -32.87
CA LEU A 8 21.92 -10.41 -33.11
C LEU A 8 20.82 -11.36 -32.71
N THR A 9 21.00 -12.66 -32.94
CA THR A 9 20.06 -13.69 -32.49
C THR A 9 20.00 -13.73 -30.97
N LEU A 10 21.13 -13.64 -30.29
CA LEU A 10 21.21 -13.58 -28.83
C LEU A 10 20.53 -12.31 -28.28
N ALA A 11 20.75 -11.16 -28.92
CA ALA A 11 20.05 -9.92 -28.54
C ALA A 11 18.52 -10.04 -28.70
N ALA A 12 18.06 -10.68 -29.77
CA ALA A 12 16.63 -10.92 -29.97
C ALA A 12 16.03 -11.87 -28.92
N LEU A 13 16.75 -12.92 -28.53
CA LEU A 13 16.33 -13.83 -27.46
C LEU A 13 16.29 -13.12 -26.10
N LEU A 14 17.27 -12.27 -25.79
CA LEU A 14 17.27 -11.46 -24.58
C LEU A 14 16.08 -10.47 -24.57
N SER A 15 15.79 -9.84 -25.72
CA SER A 15 14.61 -8.96 -25.85
C SER A 15 13.30 -9.72 -25.62
N LEU A 16 13.18 -10.96 -26.10
CA LEU A 16 12.02 -11.82 -25.84
C LEU A 16 11.92 -12.21 -24.36
N ALA A 17 13.02 -12.55 -23.72
CA ALA A 17 13.04 -12.86 -22.29
C ALA A 17 12.59 -11.65 -21.45
N GLY A 18 13.15 -10.46 -21.72
CA GLY A 18 12.74 -9.23 -21.04
C GLY A 18 11.27 -8.85 -21.31
N LEU A 19 10.79 -9.08 -22.53
CA LEU A 19 9.37 -8.87 -22.88
C LEU A 19 8.46 -9.80 -22.07
N THR A 20 8.79 -11.08 -21.95
CA THR A 20 7.99 -12.05 -21.20
C THR A 20 7.90 -11.67 -19.72
N ASP A 21 9.03 -11.29 -19.12
CA ASP A 21 9.08 -10.88 -17.73
C ASP A 21 8.31 -9.55 -17.49
N SER A 22 8.45 -8.58 -18.40
CA SER A 22 7.70 -7.32 -18.34
C SER A 22 6.19 -7.50 -18.50
N LEU A 23 5.75 -8.44 -19.36
CA LEU A 23 4.34 -8.81 -19.48
C LEU A 23 3.81 -9.45 -18.20
N PHE A 24 4.58 -10.35 -17.59
CA PHE A 24 4.22 -10.95 -16.32
C PHE A 24 4.10 -9.91 -15.20
N LEU A 25 5.08 -9.02 -15.05
CA LEU A 25 5.04 -7.97 -14.04
C LEU A 25 3.89 -6.98 -14.25
N THR A 26 3.54 -6.66 -15.50
CA THR A 26 2.39 -5.78 -15.81
C THR A 26 1.07 -6.47 -15.46
N TRP A 27 0.94 -7.75 -15.78
CA TRP A 27 -0.22 -8.55 -15.45
C TRP A 27 -0.39 -8.71 -13.93
N ASP A 28 0.68 -9.08 -13.21
CA ASP A 28 0.69 -9.22 -11.74
C ASP A 28 0.32 -7.91 -11.06
N HIS A 29 0.88 -6.79 -11.52
CA HIS A 29 0.57 -5.45 -11.01
C HIS A 29 -0.91 -5.09 -11.24
N GLN A 30 -1.43 -5.29 -12.45
CA GLN A 30 -2.83 -5.02 -12.77
C GLN A 30 -3.78 -5.91 -11.95
N LEU A 31 -3.47 -7.20 -11.81
CA LEU A 31 -4.27 -8.14 -11.03
C LEU A 31 -4.35 -7.70 -9.56
N HIS A 32 -3.23 -7.29 -8.97
CA HIS A 32 -3.18 -6.80 -7.60
C HIS A 32 -4.01 -5.51 -7.40
N LEU A 33 -4.04 -4.61 -8.38
CA LEU A 33 -4.89 -3.42 -8.34
C LEU A 33 -6.39 -3.74 -8.48
N LEU A 34 -6.73 -4.78 -9.27
CA LEU A 34 -8.13 -5.19 -9.47
C LEU A 34 -8.66 -6.04 -8.31
N ASP A 35 -7.81 -6.84 -7.67
CA ASP A 35 -8.17 -7.70 -6.54
C ASP A 35 -7.03 -7.76 -5.50
N PRO A 36 -6.98 -6.79 -4.57
CA PRO A 36 -5.95 -6.72 -3.54
C PRO A 36 -5.89 -7.92 -2.58
N GLY A 37 -6.95 -8.72 -2.52
CA GLY A 37 -7.05 -9.91 -1.65
C GLY A 37 -6.34 -11.16 -2.20
N THR A 38 -5.89 -11.16 -3.43
CA THR A 38 -5.15 -12.28 -4.03
C THR A 38 -3.69 -12.27 -3.58
N GLU A 39 -3.41 -12.80 -2.39
CA GLU A 39 -2.02 -13.07 -1.96
C GLU A 39 -1.42 -14.33 -2.61
N GLU A 40 -2.22 -15.12 -3.34
CA GLU A 40 -1.81 -16.33 -4.01
C GLU A 40 -1.15 -16.02 -5.36
N GLY A 41 0.16 -16.06 -5.41
CA GLY A 41 0.93 -15.89 -6.64
C GLY A 41 2.42 -16.14 -6.43
N ILE A 42 3.16 -16.15 -7.54
CA ILE A 42 4.62 -16.32 -7.56
C ILE A 42 5.31 -15.19 -6.77
N CYS A 43 4.65 -14.04 -6.63
CA CYS A 43 5.06 -12.90 -5.80
C CYS A 43 4.41 -12.94 -4.40
N ALA A 44 4.51 -14.07 -3.68
CA ALA A 44 4.04 -14.17 -2.31
C ALA A 44 4.73 -13.18 -1.35
N ALA A 45 4.11 -12.92 -0.19
CA ALA A 45 4.66 -12.04 0.83
C ALA A 45 6.10 -12.45 1.21
N GLY A 46 7.01 -11.46 1.23
CA GLY A 46 8.44 -11.69 1.51
C GLY A 46 9.30 -12.04 0.29
N SER A 47 8.74 -12.11 -0.93
CA SER A 47 9.50 -12.33 -2.18
C SER A 47 10.20 -11.06 -2.72
N GLY A 48 10.03 -9.91 -2.06
CA GLY A 48 10.52 -8.61 -2.53
C GLY A 48 9.72 -8.02 -3.71
N CYS A 49 8.63 -8.65 -4.14
CA CYS A 49 7.77 -8.13 -5.22
C CYS A 49 6.84 -6.99 -4.77
N GLU A 50 6.75 -6.71 -3.49
CA GLU A 50 5.86 -5.69 -2.92
C GLU A 50 6.07 -4.31 -3.56
N ILE A 51 7.33 -3.97 -3.93
CA ILE A 51 7.63 -2.71 -4.60
C ILE A 51 7.01 -2.64 -6.00
N SER A 52 6.97 -3.75 -6.75
CA SER A 52 6.39 -3.78 -8.11
C SER A 52 4.87 -3.70 -8.11
N ARG A 53 4.24 -3.99 -6.97
CA ARG A 53 2.78 -3.91 -6.76
C ARG A 53 2.33 -2.57 -6.19
N ASN A 54 3.22 -1.82 -5.52
CA ASN A 54 2.88 -0.54 -4.91
C ASN A 54 2.91 0.59 -5.94
N PRO A 55 1.76 1.21 -6.30
CA PRO A 55 1.67 2.26 -7.33
C PRO A 55 2.60 3.45 -7.08
N ARG A 56 2.88 3.77 -5.82
CA ARG A 56 3.77 4.88 -5.44
C ARG A 56 5.20 4.72 -5.97
N TYR A 57 5.65 3.47 -6.15
CA TYR A 57 7.04 3.17 -6.53
C TYR A 57 7.17 2.46 -7.87
N SER A 58 6.08 1.93 -8.41
CA SER A 58 6.06 1.10 -9.63
C SER A 58 5.41 1.79 -10.83
N GLU A 59 4.84 2.98 -10.65
CA GLU A 59 4.15 3.73 -11.70
C GLU A 59 4.69 5.14 -11.89
N VAL A 60 4.56 5.65 -13.11
CA VAL A 60 4.62 7.09 -13.38
C VAL A 60 3.23 7.66 -13.06
N PRO A 61 3.10 8.54 -12.05
CA PRO A 61 1.79 9.01 -11.61
C PRO A 61 1.16 9.94 -12.66
N LEU A 62 -0.14 9.76 -12.88
CA LEU A 62 -0.97 10.64 -13.70
C LEU A 62 -2.11 11.22 -12.85
N SER A 63 -2.41 12.50 -12.97
CA SER A 63 -3.31 13.21 -12.05
C SER A 63 -4.74 12.66 -12.00
N ASN A 64 -5.31 12.27 -13.15
CA ASN A 64 -6.72 11.82 -13.25
C ASN A 64 -6.89 10.45 -13.91
N LEU A 65 -5.79 9.79 -14.26
CA LEU A 65 -5.76 8.50 -14.95
C LEU A 65 -4.96 7.49 -14.11
N PRO A 66 -5.15 6.19 -14.34
CA PRO A 66 -4.24 5.18 -13.77
C PRO A 66 -2.80 5.50 -14.12
N GLY A 67 -1.87 5.30 -13.20
CA GLY A 67 -0.45 5.51 -13.46
C GLY A 67 0.05 4.58 -14.57
N ILE A 68 1.19 4.92 -15.17
CA ILE A 68 1.84 4.08 -16.17
C ILE A 68 2.86 3.19 -15.45
N PRO A 69 2.63 1.87 -15.34
CA PRO A 69 3.58 1.00 -14.66
C PRO A 69 4.91 0.92 -15.42
N PHE A 70 6.03 0.91 -14.70
CA PHE A 70 7.36 0.77 -15.30
C PHE A 70 7.50 -0.53 -16.11
N SER A 71 6.79 -1.59 -15.72
CA SER A 71 6.74 -2.85 -16.47
C SER A 71 6.11 -2.68 -17.85
N LEU A 72 5.08 -1.84 -18.00
CA LEU A 72 4.48 -1.50 -19.29
C LEU A 72 5.46 -0.75 -20.20
N LEU A 73 6.24 0.17 -19.64
CA LEU A 73 7.34 0.82 -20.37
C LEU A 73 8.43 -0.19 -20.75
N GLY A 74 8.67 -1.20 -19.90
CA GLY A 74 9.53 -2.35 -20.21
C GLY A 74 9.04 -3.14 -21.42
N ILE A 75 7.75 -3.41 -21.52
CA ILE A 75 7.15 -4.06 -22.72
C ILE A 75 7.49 -3.25 -23.96
N ALA A 76 7.23 -1.94 -23.95
CA ALA A 76 7.53 -1.07 -25.09
C ALA A 76 9.02 -1.06 -25.45
N PHE A 77 9.89 -1.03 -24.45
CA PHE A 77 11.35 -1.09 -24.61
C PHE A 77 11.77 -2.41 -25.28
N TYR A 78 11.34 -3.57 -24.76
CA TYR A 78 11.77 -4.86 -25.31
C TYR A 78 11.15 -5.18 -26.67
N VAL A 79 9.92 -4.76 -26.95
CA VAL A 79 9.35 -4.84 -28.31
C VAL A 79 10.18 -4.00 -29.26
N THR A 80 10.52 -2.78 -28.90
CA THR A 80 11.32 -1.88 -29.74
C THR A 80 12.71 -2.44 -30.00
N THR A 81 13.39 -2.96 -28.96
CA THR A 81 14.72 -3.59 -29.12
C THR A 81 14.66 -4.84 -30.00
N LEU A 82 13.61 -5.66 -29.86
CA LEU A 82 13.38 -6.82 -30.73
C LEU A 82 13.20 -6.42 -32.19
N LEU A 83 12.36 -5.42 -32.45
CA LEU A 83 12.12 -4.90 -33.79
C LEU A 83 13.42 -4.30 -34.40
N LEU A 84 14.23 -3.63 -33.60
CA LEU A 84 15.51 -3.10 -34.03
C LEU A 84 16.51 -4.25 -34.34
N CYS A 85 16.51 -5.34 -33.56
CA CYS A 85 17.30 -6.53 -33.86
C CYS A 85 16.88 -7.15 -35.19
N LEU A 86 15.59 -7.30 -35.47
CA LEU A 86 15.05 -7.84 -36.72
C LEU A 86 15.42 -6.93 -37.92
N ARG A 87 15.37 -5.62 -37.76
CA ARG A 87 15.85 -4.67 -38.78
C ARG A 87 17.33 -4.86 -39.06
N ARG A 88 18.17 -4.93 -38.03
CA ARG A 88 19.63 -5.15 -38.18
C ARG A 88 20.00 -6.48 -38.81
N LEU A 89 19.13 -7.50 -38.74
CA LEU A 89 19.32 -8.73 -39.50
C LEU A 89 19.19 -8.51 -41.04
N ARG A 90 18.40 -7.49 -41.44
CA ARG A 90 18.19 -7.13 -42.86
C ARG A 90 19.20 -6.09 -43.37
N THR A 91 19.56 -5.13 -42.51
CA THR A 91 20.49 -4.04 -42.81
C THR A 91 21.63 -4.01 -41.77
N PRO A 92 22.55 -4.99 -41.80
CA PRO A 92 23.54 -5.19 -40.74
C PRO A 92 24.59 -4.09 -40.66
N ASP A 93 24.86 -3.38 -41.75
CA ASP A 93 25.92 -2.37 -41.86
C ASP A 93 25.45 -0.93 -41.55
N GLU A 94 24.17 -0.74 -41.22
CA GLU A 94 23.61 0.55 -40.88
C GLU A 94 24.18 1.05 -39.52
N GLU A 95 25.07 2.04 -39.54
CA GLU A 95 25.75 2.60 -38.35
C GLU A 95 24.74 3.12 -37.32
N GLU A 96 23.70 3.82 -37.79
CA GLU A 96 22.67 4.39 -36.92
C GLU A 96 21.91 3.32 -36.14
N ALA A 97 21.50 2.23 -36.78
CA ALA A 97 20.83 1.11 -36.10
C ALA A 97 21.76 0.40 -35.11
N GLN A 98 23.05 0.29 -35.43
CA GLN A 98 24.04 -0.24 -34.49
C GLN A 98 24.22 0.69 -33.28
N GLY A 99 24.33 1.98 -33.51
CA GLY A 99 24.46 3.01 -32.46
C GLY A 99 23.23 3.06 -31.52
N LEU A 100 22.03 3.03 -32.12
CA LEU A 100 20.79 2.99 -31.35
C LEU A 100 20.67 1.75 -30.46
N HIS A 101 21.09 0.58 -30.98
CA HIS A 101 21.09 -0.66 -30.20
C HIS A 101 21.99 -0.54 -28.96
N LEU A 102 23.18 0.07 -29.12
CA LEU A 102 24.11 0.31 -28.01
C LEU A 102 23.56 1.36 -27.03
N LEU A 103 22.95 2.43 -27.51
CA LEU A 103 22.29 3.46 -26.67
C LEU A 103 21.15 2.87 -25.84
N LEU A 104 20.31 2.02 -26.42
CA LEU A 104 19.24 1.32 -25.70
C LEU A 104 19.83 0.38 -24.63
N GLY A 105 20.94 -0.28 -24.91
CA GLY A 105 21.66 -1.08 -23.89
C GLY A 105 22.12 -0.24 -22.69
N PHE A 106 22.71 0.93 -22.92
CA PHE A 106 23.08 1.86 -21.83
C PHE A 106 21.86 2.38 -21.08
N PHE A 107 20.79 2.71 -21.79
CA PHE A 107 19.53 3.16 -21.17
C PHE A 107 18.92 2.07 -20.29
N GLY A 108 18.89 0.80 -20.75
CA GLY A 108 18.40 -0.33 -19.96
C GLY A 108 19.19 -0.51 -18.66
N ILE A 109 20.52 -0.40 -18.69
CA ILE A 109 21.35 -0.47 -17.48
C ILE A 109 21.10 0.73 -16.56
N PHE A 110 21.00 1.94 -17.10
CA PHE A 110 20.69 3.13 -16.29
C PHE A 110 19.39 2.95 -15.51
N ILE A 111 18.31 2.52 -16.17
CA ILE A 111 17.02 2.26 -15.53
C ILE A 111 17.14 1.12 -14.51
N SER A 112 17.87 0.05 -14.81
CA SER A 112 18.10 -1.07 -13.87
C SER A 112 18.78 -0.59 -12.57
N VAL A 113 19.77 0.28 -12.66
CA VAL A 113 20.46 0.86 -11.50
C VAL A 113 19.50 1.73 -10.68
N VAL A 114 18.72 2.60 -11.33
CA VAL A 114 17.76 3.48 -10.65
C VAL A 114 16.72 2.65 -9.91
N LEU A 115 16.06 1.69 -10.58
CA LEU A 115 15.01 0.86 -9.98
C LEU A 115 15.57 -0.09 -8.92
N GLY A 116 16.76 -0.65 -9.14
CA GLY A 116 17.43 -1.50 -8.14
C GLY A 116 17.80 -0.73 -6.88
N THR A 117 18.32 0.50 -7.02
CA THR A 117 18.61 1.38 -5.88
C THR A 117 17.35 1.75 -5.12
N LEU A 118 16.26 2.06 -5.83
CA LEU A 118 14.97 2.35 -5.22
C LEU A 118 14.45 1.14 -4.41
N SER A 119 14.52 -0.06 -4.99
CA SER A 119 14.08 -1.31 -4.33
C SER A 119 14.86 -1.56 -3.04
N LEU A 120 16.19 -1.42 -3.06
CA LEU A 120 17.03 -1.61 -1.88
C LEU A 120 16.77 -0.57 -0.79
N ASN A 121 16.53 0.69 -1.15
CA ASN A 121 16.28 1.76 -0.17
C ASN A 121 14.87 1.67 0.46
N VAL A 122 13.86 1.19 -0.27
CA VAL A 122 12.48 1.15 0.21
C VAL A 122 12.18 -0.16 0.97
N GLN A 123 12.65 -1.30 0.46
CA GLN A 123 12.34 -2.62 1.00
C GLN A 123 13.52 -3.33 1.66
N GLY A 124 14.75 -2.85 1.46
CA GLY A 124 15.96 -3.55 1.90
C GLY A 124 16.27 -4.83 1.10
N SER A 125 15.51 -5.14 0.05
CA SER A 125 15.65 -6.35 -0.77
C SER A 125 15.38 -6.05 -2.24
N LEU A 126 15.88 -6.94 -3.13
CA LEU A 126 15.59 -6.86 -4.56
C LEU A 126 14.40 -7.79 -4.91
N CYS A 127 13.48 -7.30 -5.70
CA CYS A 127 12.47 -8.13 -6.35
C CYS A 127 13.15 -9.13 -7.29
N ALA A 128 12.82 -10.42 -7.16
CA ALA A 128 13.47 -11.49 -7.95
C ALA A 128 13.25 -11.30 -9.46
N PHE A 129 12.06 -10.94 -9.90
CA PHE A 129 11.75 -10.68 -11.31
C PHE A 129 12.44 -9.41 -11.81
N CYS A 130 12.47 -8.34 -11.03
CA CYS A 130 13.24 -7.15 -11.37
C CYS A 130 14.74 -7.47 -11.53
N ALA A 131 15.30 -8.33 -10.67
CA ALA A 131 16.69 -8.78 -10.77
C ALA A 131 16.97 -9.56 -12.07
N ILE A 132 16.01 -10.37 -12.55
CA ILE A 132 16.10 -11.04 -13.86
C ILE A 132 16.20 -9.99 -14.98
N LEU A 133 15.34 -8.95 -14.97
CA LEU A 133 15.40 -7.87 -15.96
C LEU A 133 16.75 -7.13 -15.93
N TYR A 134 17.32 -6.90 -14.73
CA TYR A 134 18.63 -6.26 -14.62
C TYR A 134 19.74 -7.11 -15.25
N GLY A 135 19.68 -8.44 -15.05
CA GLY A 135 20.57 -9.39 -15.71
C GLY A 135 20.39 -9.41 -17.23
N VAL A 136 19.16 -9.42 -17.72
CA VAL A 136 18.83 -9.33 -19.15
C VAL A 136 19.40 -8.05 -19.76
N ASN A 137 19.20 -6.89 -19.12
CA ASN A 137 19.73 -5.60 -19.60
C ASN A 137 21.25 -5.58 -19.64
N LEU A 138 21.93 -6.18 -18.64
CA LEU A 138 23.38 -6.29 -18.63
C LEU A 138 23.88 -7.15 -19.80
N LEU A 139 23.29 -8.32 -20.00
CA LEU A 139 23.66 -9.20 -21.12
C LEU A 139 23.35 -8.53 -22.46
N PHE A 140 22.23 -7.84 -22.58
CA PHE A 140 21.86 -7.08 -23.77
C PHE A 140 22.89 -5.98 -24.09
N LEU A 141 23.34 -5.21 -23.10
CA LEU A 141 24.39 -4.22 -23.29
C LEU A 141 25.70 -4.87 -23.75
N ILE A 142 26.12 -5.98 -23.14
CA ILE A 142 27.32 -6.73 -23.53
C ILE A 142 27.21 -7.15 -25.00
N VAL A 143 26.10 -7.74 -25.41
CA VAL A 143 25.86 -8.17 -26.79
C VAL A 143 25.86 -6.96 -27.75
N ALA A 144 25.17 -5.86 -27.36
CA ALA A 144 25.15 -4.63 -28.14
C ALA A 144 26.55 -4.05 -28.31
N TRP A 145 27.36 -4.06 -27.23
CA TRP A 145 28.75 -3.59 -27.24
C TRP A 145 29.63 -4.36 -28.25
N PHE A 146 29.56 -5.67 -28.23
CA PHE A 146 30.35 -6.50 -29.15
C PHE A 146 29.81 -6.49 -30.58
N SER A 147 28.53 -6.21 -30.77
CA SER A 147 27.89 -6.10 -32.10
C SER A 147 28.04 -4.73 -32.78
N TYR A 148 28.58 -3.73 -32.06
CA TYR A 148 28.89 -2.41 -32.61
C TYR A 148 30.30 -2.38 -33.20
N GLU A 149 30.44 -2.16 -34.50
CA GLU A 149 31.69 -2.32 -35.24
C GLU A 149 32.55 -1.07 -35.29
N HIS A 150 31.99 0.10 -34.92
CA HIS A 150 32.73 1.36 -34.96
C HIS A 150 33.40 1.68 -33.61
N PRO A 151 34.31 2.67 -33.55
CA PRO A 151 34.91 3.12 -32.28
C PRO A 151 33.83 3.56 -31.30
N LYS A 152 33.83 3.01 -30.06
CA LYS A 152 32.75 3.14 -29.07
C LYS A 152 32.50 4.61 -28.65
N PHE A 153 33.53 5.47 -28.62
CA PHE A 153 33.37 6.88 -28.32
C PHE A 153 32.52 7.64 -29.37
N ARG A 154 32.40 7.11 -30.59
CA ARG A 154 31.60 7.72 -31.66
C ARG A 154 30.07 7.76 -31.28
N VAL A 155 29.61 6.78 -30.54
CA VAL A 155 28.22 6.78 -30.06
C VAL A 155 27.94 7.97 -29.16
N MET A 156 28.88 8.28 -28.23
CA MET A 156 28.74 9.41 -27.31
C MET A 156 28.78 10.78 -28.05
N GLY A 157 29.52 10.86 -29.16
CA GLY A 157 29.59 12.10 -29.96
C GLY A 157 28.46 12.28 -30.97
N ARG A 158 27.82 11.19 -31.38
CA ARG A 158 26.81 11.21 -32.46
C ARG A 158 25.39 10.80 -32.01
N TRP A 159 25.16 10.60 -30.71
CA TRP A 159 23.86 10.15 -30.22
C TRP A 159 22.67 11.00 -30.71
N PRO A 160 22.76 12.36 -30.85
CA PRO A 160 21.65 13.13 -31.38
C PRO A 160 21.35 12.79 -32.84
N GLN A 161 22.42 12.55 -33.63
CA GLN A 161 22.27 12.19 -35.06
C GLN A 161 21.58 10.84 -35.21
N TYR A 162 21.91 9.86 -34.32
CA TYR A 162 21.22 8.56 -34.33
C TYR A 162 19.73 8.70 -34.01
N LEU A 163 19.34 9.56 -33.05
CA LEU A 163 17.93 9.77 -32.70
C LEU A 163 17.12 10.42 -33.82
N ILE A 164 17.70 11.38 -34.55
CA ILE A 164 17.03 12.08 -35.66
C ILE A 164 17.15 11.35 -36.99
N SER A 165 17.92 10.27 -37.07
CA SER A 165 17.99 9.42 -38.28
C SER A 165 16.68 8.71 -38.55
N ALA A 166 16.50 8.20 -39.77
CA ALA A 166 15.32 7.39 -40.10
C ALA A 166 15.13 6.20 -39.16
N SER A 167 16.24 5.55 -38.77
CA SER A 167 16.23 4.46 -37.77
C SER A 167 15.85 4.95 -36.39
N GLY A 168 16.32 6.13 -35.97
CA GLY A 168 15.97 6.74 -34.70
C GLY A 168 14.51 7.12 -34.62
N MET A 169 14.00 7.82 -35.62
CA MET A 169 12.59 8.20 -35.68
C MET A 169 11.68 6.98 -35.68
N TRP A 170 12.04 5.91 -36.40
CA TRP A 170 11.31 4.66 -36.37
C TRP A 170 11.34 4.01 -34.98
N THR A 171 12.51 3.99 -34.30
CA THR A 171 12.66 3.47 -32.94
C THR A 171 11.80 4.24 -31.94
N ILE A 172 11.85 5.57 -31.98
CA ILE A 172 11.03 6.43 -31.11
C ILE A 172 9.54 6.22 -31.39
N SER A 173 9.14 6.18 -32.67
CA SER A 173 7.75 5.96 -33.06
C SER A 173 7.23 4.61 -32.60
N SER A 174 8.03 3.55 -32.71
CA SER A 174 7.65 2.21 -32.21
C SER A 174 7.51 2.19 -30.70
N LEU A 175 8.43 2.83 -29.95
CA LEU A 175 8.35 2.93 -28.51
C LEU A 175 7.07 3.66 -28.08
N LEU A 176 6.76 4.82 -28.67
CA LEU A 176 5.57 5.58 -28.36
C LEU A 176 4.29 4.82 -28.73
N LEU A 177 4.26 4.18 -29.91
CA LEU A 177 3.11 3.42 -30.37
C LEU A 177 2.82 2.25 -29.42
N VAL A 178 3.83 1.45 -29.08
CA VAL A 178 3.65 0.29 -28.19
C VAL A 178 3.26 0.74 -26.78
N SER A 179 3.86 1.82 -26.26
CA SER A 179 3.47 2.39 -24.96
C SER A 179 2.00 2.85 -24.96
N THR A 180 1.58 3.56 -26.02
CA THR A 180 0.21 4.08 -26.13
C THR A 180 -0.82 2.94 -26.28
N LEU A 181 -0.54 1.97 -27.15
CA LEU A 181 -1.42 0.80 -27.32
C LEU A 181 -1.48 -0.05 -26.05
N GLY A 182 -0.34 -0.30 -25.42
CA GLY A 182 -0.28 -1.01 -24.15
C GLY A 182 -1.11 -0.32 -23.06
N TYR A 183 -0.97 1.01 -22.93
CA TYR A 183 -1.75 1.79 -21.98
C TYR A 183 -3.25 1.80 -22.31
N ALA A 184 -3.61 1.85 -23.59
CA ALA A 184 -5.01 1.78 -24.04
C ALA A 184 -5.69 0.44 -23.69
N VAL A 185 -4.92 -0.62 -23.49
CA VAL A 185 -5.42 -1.93 -23.01
C VAL A 185 -5.39 -2.00 -21.48
N TYR A 186 -4.35 -1.45 -20.86
CA TYR A 186 -4.12 -1.52 -19.41
C TYR A 186 -5.10 -0.65 -18.61
N ALA A 187 -5.36 0.59 -19.04
CA ALA A 187 -6.08 1.57 -18.24
C ALA A 187 -7.62 1.34 -18.11
N PRO A 188 -8.36 0.89 -19.15
CA PRO A 188 -9.83 0.82 -19.09
C PRO A 188 -10.38 -0.04 -17.94
N PRO A 189 -9.87 -1.26 -17.66
CA PRO A 189 -10.38 -2.06 -16.54
C PRO A 189 -10.18 -1.37 -15.18
N LEU A 190 -9.09 -0.63 -15.01
CA LEU A 190 -8.81 0.10 -13.78
C LEU A 190 -9.71 1.34 -13.62
N LEU A 191 -10.03 2.03 -14.72
CA LEU A 191 -10.97 3.14 -14.72
C LEU A 191 -12.38 2.68 -14.37
N GLU A 192 -12.81 1.56 -14.95
CA GLU A 192 -14.10 0.96 -14.64
C GLU A 192 -14.19 0.51 -13.18
N LEU A 193 -13.15 -0.16 -12.67
CA LEU A 193 -13.09 -0.54 -11.27
C LEU A 193 -13.13 0.69 -10.35
N ARG A 194 -12.39 1.76 -10.70
CA ARG A 194 -12.38 3.01 -9.94
C ARG A 194 -13.78 3.63 -9.88
N GLU A 195 -14.48 3.67 -11.01
CA GLU A 195 -15.84 4.19 -11.07
C GLU A 195 -16.81 3.36 -10.23
N GLN A 196 -16.77 2.03 -10.37
CA GLN A 196 -17.57 1.11 -9.55
C GLN A 196 -17.26 1.26 -8.05
N THR A 197 -15.99 1.41 -7.70
CA THR A 197 -15.58 1.64 -6.30
C THR A 197 -16.12 2.95 -5.78
N GLN A 198 -16.02 4.05 -6.55
CA GLN A 198 -16.57 5.35 -6.15
C GLN A 198 -18.10 5.30 -5.99
N GLN A 199 -18.79 4.60 -6.87
CA GLN A 199 -20.24 4.41 -6.75
C GLN A 199 -20.61 3.64 -5.47
N ARG A 200 -19.90 2.54 -5.17
CA ARG A 200 -20.08 1.77 -3.92
C ARG A 200 -19.81 2.61 -2.67
N LEU A 201 -18.70 3.38 -2.68
CA LEU A 201 -18.36 4.28 -1.57
C LEU A 201 -19.47 5.31 -1.34
N ALA A 202 -19.98 5.92 -2.40
CA ALA A 202 -21.06 6.91 -2.31
C ALA A 202 -22.36 6.30 -1.81
N GLU A 203 -22.70 5.09 -2.27
CA GLU A 203 -23.91 4.38 -1.83
C GLU A 203 -23.82 3.94 -0.37
N GLU A 204 -22.72 3.33 0.06
CA GLU A 204 -22.51 2.90 1.45
C GLU A 204 -22.50 4.10 2.40
N ALA A 205 -21.85 5.19 2.03
CA ALA A 205 -21.83 6.44 2.81
C ALA A 205 -23.23 7.05 2.91
N LYS A 206 -23.98 7.09 1.81
CA LYS A 206 -25.39 7.57 1.80
C LYS A 206 -26.29 6.71 2.68
N ASN A 207 -26.13 5.39 2.60
CA ASN A 207 -26.91 4.46 3.41
C ASN A 207 -26.61 4.66 4.89
N LEU A 208 -25.34 4.88 5.28
CA LEU A 208 -25.00 5.21 6.66
C LEU A 208 -25.63 6.53 7.10
N GLY A 209 -25.57 7.58 6.29
CA GLY A 209 -26.21 8.87 6.62
C GLY A 209 -27.72 8.77 6.84
N ALA A 210 -28.38 7.83 6.13
CA ALA A 210 -29.82 7.58 6.27
C ALA A 210 -30.21 6.69 7.48
N GLN A 211 -29.22 6.02 8.12
CA GLN A 211 -29.51 5.23 9.32
C GLN A 211 -29.85 6.13 10.50
N ALA A 212 -30.81 5.69 11.32
CA ALA A 212 -31.04 6.33 12.61
C ALA A 212 -29.84 6.04 13.54
N PRO A 213 -29.31 7.06 14.25
CA PRO A 213 -28.29 6.82 15.26
C PRO A 213 -28.82 5.93 16.38
N VAL A 214 -27.95 5.13 16.98
CA VAL A 214 -28.26 4.35 18.18
C VAL A 214 -28.60 5.31 19.33
N VAL A 215 -29.64 4.97 20.07
CA VAL A 215 -30.08 5.78 21.21
C VAL A 215 -29.34 5.32 22.46
N VAL A 216 -28.13 5.86 22.63
CA VAL A 216 -27.26 5.62 23.81
C VAL A 216 -26.63 6.92 24.25
N ASP A 217 -26.34 7.01 25.56
CA ASP A 217 -25.60 8.17 26.08
C ASP A 217 -24.13 8.08 25.71
N MET A 218 -23.68 9.03 24.90
CA MET A 218 -22.27 9.16 24.47
C MET A 218 -21.55 10.33 25.14
N SER A 219 -22.15 10.95 26.16
CA SER A 219 -21.56 12.13 26.82
C SER A 219 -20.16 11.85 27.39
N ALA A 220 -20.00 10.75 28.11
CA ALA A 220 -18.71 10.32 28.66
C ALA A 220 -17.67 10.02 27.58
N LEU A 221 -18.10 9.49 26.40
CA LEU A 221 -17.21 9.24 25.28
C LEU A 221 -16.76 10.55 24.61
N ARG A 222 -17.66 11.52 24.52
CA ARG A 222 -17.35 12.85 24.00
C ARG A 222 -16.37 13.58 24.91
N GLU A 223 -16.55 13.51 26.24
CA GLU A 223 -15.60 14.06 27.19
C GLU A 223 -14.22 13.40 27.05
N ARG A 224 -14.16 12.07 26.91
CA ARG A 224 -12.91 11.35 26.69
C ARG A 224 -12.22 11.72 25.37
N SER A 225 -12.97 12.04 24.33
CA SER A 225 -12.39 12.47 23.05
C SER A 225 -11.62 13.80 23.17
N GLY A 226 -11.93 14.62 24.18
CA GLY A 226 -11.35 15.95 24.36
C GLY A 226 -11.62 16.90 23.18
N SER A 227 -12.59 16.59 22.31
CA SER A 227 -12.84 17.30 21.06
C SER A 227 -14.20 17.97 21.07
N GLU A 228 -14.24 19.24 20.66
CA GLU A 228 -15.44 20.03 20.41
C GLU A 228 -16.04 19.77 19.00
N ALA A 229 -15.39 18.92 18.20
CA ALA A 229 -15.84 18.61 16.85
C ALA A 229 -17.29 18.07 16.87
N PRO A 230 -18.13 18.49 15.93
CA PRO A 230 -19.56 18.18 15.96
C PRO A 230 -19.85 16.69 15.75
N VAL A 231 -19.02 15.99 14.97
CA VAL A 231 -19.11 14.56 14.77
C VAL A 231 -18.20 13.83 15.75
N LEU A 232 -18.76 12.84 16.48
CA LEU A 232 -17.97 11.91 17.30
C LEU A 232 -17.88 10.58 16.58
N VAL A 233 -16.65 10.09 16.39
CA VAL A 233 -16.35 8.72 15.99
C VAL A 233 -15.96 7.93 17.23
N VAL A 234 -16.59 6.79 17.44
CA VAL A 234 -16.30 5.89 18.56
C VAL A 234 -15.79 4.58 17.99
N GLU A 235 -14.53 4.29 18.19
CA GLU A 235 -13.94 2.99 17.85
C GLU A 235 -14.21 2.00 18.99
N ILE A 236 -14.72 0.81 18.69
CA ILE A 236 -14.94 -0.29 19.64
C ILE A 236 -13.97 -1.42 19.25
N ALA A 237 -12.95 -1.61 20.07
CA ALA A 237 -11.81 -2.41 19.70
C ALA A 237 -11.39 -3.44 20.76
N ASP A 238 -10.87 -4.56 20.28
CA ASP A 238 -10.00 -5.47 21.02
C ASP A 238 -8.55 -5.16 20.66
N LEU A 239 -7.74 -4.76 21.64
CA LEU A 239 -6.34 -4.42 21.44
C LEU A 239 -5.46 -5.60 20.96
N GLY A 240 -5.97 -6.84 21.05
CA GLY A 240 -5.36 -8.02 20.46
C GLY A 240 -5.79 -8.29 19.01
N CYS A 241 -6.65 -7.48 18.42
CA CYS A 241 -7.16 -7.67 17.06
C CYS A 241 -6.31 -6.90 16.03
N PRO A 242 -5.70 -7.57 15.02
CA PRO A 242 -4.93 -6.87 13.99
C PRO A 242 -5.76 -5.85 13.22
N HIS A 243 -6.98 -6.20 12.83
CA HIS A 243 -7.88 -5.29 12.09
C HIS A 243 -8.33 -4.09 12.94
N CYS A 244 -8.36 -4.21 14.27
CA CYS A 244 -8.58 -3.06 15.14
C CYS A 244 -7.38 -2.11 15.12
N HIS A 245 -6.16 -2.66 15.10
CA HIS A 245 -4.97 -1.84 14.97
C HIS A 245 -4.96 -1.06 13.65
N GLU A 246 -5.30 -1.70 12.54
CA GLU A 246 -5.40 -1.06 11.23
C GLU A 246 -6.44 0.08 11.22
N LEU A 247 -7.63 -0.18 11.79
CA LEU A 247 -8.67 0.86 11.91
C LEU A 247 -8.22 2.01 12.81
N TYR A 248 -7.59 1.70 13.95
CA TYR A 248 -7.04 2.69 14.88
C TYR A 248 -6.07 3.65 14.19
N GLU A 249 -5.07 3.10 13.47
CA GLU A 249 -4.11 3.93 12.73
C GLU A 249 -4.81 4.77 11.65
N THR A 250 -5.74 4.18 10.89
CA THR A 250 -6.52 4.89 9.87
C THR A 250 -7.31 6.08 10.46
N LEU A 251 -8.01 5.86 11.58
CA LEU A 251 -8.80 6.92 12.25
C LEU A 251 -7.90 8.02 12.80
N HIS A 252 -6.74 7.67 13.36
CA HIS A 252 -5.79 8.65 13.89
C HIS A 252 -5.12 9.47 12.80
N GLU A 253 -4.69 8.84 11.70
CA GLU A 253 -4.14 9.56 10.55
C GLU A 253 -5.15 10.54 9.94
N LEU A 254 -6.42 10.13 9.83
CA LEU A 254 -7.49 11.02 9.39
C LEU A 254 -7.72 12.18 10.36
N GLN A 255 -7.72 11.92 11.67
CA GLN A 255 -7.89 12.95 12.68
C GLN A 255 -6.70 13.93 12.70
N GLU A 256 -5.46 13.43 12.53
CA GLU A 256 -4.25 14.28 12.45
C GLU A 256 -4.28 15.17 11.19
N SER A 257 -4.84 14.67 10.08
CA SER A 257 -5.01 15.46 8.83
C SER A 257 -6.13 16.50 8.93
N GLU A 258 -7.18 16.23 9.72
CA GLU A 258 -8.35 17.09 9.92
C GLU A 258 -8.68 17.21 11.41
N PRO A 259 -7.90 17.93 12.26
CA PRO A 259 -8.07 17.92 13.70
C PRO A 259 -9.44 18.42 14.21
N GLN A 260 -10.13 19.27 13.43
CA GLN A 260 -11.49 19.76 13.72
C GLN A 260 -12.57 18.94 13.01
N GLY A 261 -12.18 17.93 12.24
CA GLY A 261 -13.09 17.13 11.43
C GLY A 261 -14.03 16.29 12.30
N PHE A 262 -13.50 15.57 13.25
CA PHE A 262 -14.27 14.74 14.17
C PHE A 262 -13.52 14.52 15.49
N GLY A 263 -14.29 14.26 16.57
CA GLY A 263 -13.72 13.75 17.80
C GLY A 263 -13.58 12.23 17.73
N LEU A 264 -12.53 11.68 18.31
CA LEU A 264 -12.29 10.24 18.35
C LEU A 264 -12.27 9.74 19.80
N ALA A 265 -13.04 8.70 20.09
CA ALA A 265 -13.03 8.01 21.37
C ALA A 265 -12.85 6.51 21.16
N LEU A 266 -12.06 5.87 22.03
CA LEU A 266 -11.88 4.42 22.04
C LEU A 266 -12.71 3.79 23.15
N VAL A 267 -13.40 2.70 22.83
CA VAL A 267 -14.13 1.81 23.74
C VAL A 267 -13.46 0.44 23.70
N HIS A 268 -13.06 -0.05 24.85
CA HIS A 268 -12.41 -1.35 24.94
C HIS A 268 -13.45 -2.47 24.98
N TYR A 269 -13.36 -3.39 24.02
CA TYR A 269 -14.18 -4.59 23.96
C TYR A 269 -13.32 -5.84 23.80
N PRO A 270 -12.65 -6.28 24.90
CA PRO A 270 -11.82 -7.48 24.85
C PRO A 270 -12.60 -8.71 24.41
N LEU A 271 -12.06 -9.46 23.42
CA LEU A 271 -12.59 -10.77 23.04
C LEU A 271 -11.98 -11.86 23.93
N ASP A 272 -12.16 -11.70 25.25
CA ASP A 272 -11.55 -12.49 26.32
C ASP A 272 -12.59 -12.71 27.43
N GLU A 273 -13.03 -13.95 27.62
CA GLU A 273 -14.07 -14.34 28.57
C GLU A 273 -13.74 -14.03 30.04
N THR A 274 -12.44 -13.78 30.33
CA THR A 274 -12.01 -13.50 31.71
C THR A 274 -12.52 -12.17 32.26
N CYS A 275 -12.92 -11.22 31.38
CA CYS A 275 -13.50 -9.94 31.77
C CYS A 275 -14.74 -9.55 30.95
N ASN A 276 -14.99 -10.20 29.82
CA ASN A 276 -16.14 -9.87 28.96
C ASN A 276 -17.17 -11.01 28.97
N PRO A 277 -18.29 -10.89 29.68
CA PRO A 277 -19.31 -11.93 29.77
C PRO A 277 -20.10 -12.14 28.47
N HIS A 278 -19.94 -11.28 27.47
CA HIS A 278 -20.60 -11.37 26.17
C HIS A 278 -19.81 -12.17 25.13
N VAL A 279 -18.63 -12.69 25.52
CA VAL A 279 -17.75 -13.48 24.65
C VAL A 279 -17.73 -14.92 25.13
N GLU A 280 -18.02 -15.87 24.24
CA GLU A 280 -17.95 -17.29 24.53
C GLU A 280 -16.59 -17.87 24.12
N GLY A 281 -15.90 -18.50 25.08
CA GLY A 281 -14.64 -19.23 24.91
C GLY A 281 -13.37 -18.36 24.83
N PRO A 282 -12.19 -18.97 25.03
CA PRO A 282 -10.93 -18.26 25.16
C PRO A 282 -10.38 -17.84 23.80
N ARG A 283 -10.95 -16.78 23.24
CA ARG A 283 -10.49 -16.28 21.93
C ARG A 283 -9.15 -15.54 22.00
N ARG A 284 -8.93 -14.72 23.06
CA ARG A 284 -7.75 -13.85 23.20
C ARG A 284 -7.39 -13.62 24.67
N SER A 285 -6.81 -14.62 25.32
CA SER A 285 -6.54 -14.64 26.76
C SER A 285 -5.72 -13.48 27.37
N LYS A 286 -5.22 -12.55 26.54
CA LYS A 286 -4.45 -11.40 27.01
C LYS A 286 -5.22 -10.08 26.85
N SER A 287 -6.35 -10.05 26.18
CA SER A 287 -7.05 -8.81 25.78
C SER A 287 -7.53 -8.02 27.01
N CYS A 288 -8.00 -8.66 28.04
CA CYS A 288 -8.40 -8.00 29.29
C CYS A 288 -7.26 -7.22 29.95
N ARG A 289 -6.05 -7.79 29.93
CA ARG A 289 -4.87 -7.13 30.51
C ARG A 289 -4.40 -5.96 29.66
N MET A 290 -4.44 -6.10 28.35
CA MET A 290 -4.11 -5.04 27.41
C MET A 290 -5.07 -3.86 27.57
N ALA A 291 -6.39 -4.12 27.67
CA ALA A 291 -7.39 -3.08 27.89
C ALA A 291 -7.14 -2.33 29.23
N ARG A 292 -6.86 -3.04 30.33
CA ARG A 292 -6.53 -2.41 31.60
C ARG A 292 -5.25 -1.58 31.54
N ALA A 293 -4.20 -2.08 30.87
CA ALA A 293 -2.97 -1.34 30.68
C ALA A 293 -3.21 -0.06 29.86
N ALA A 294 -4.03 -0.14 28.81
CA ALA A 294 -4.39 1.01 27.99
C ALA A 294 -5.17 2.06 28.79
N ILE A 295 -6.18 1.65 29.57
CA ILE A 295 -6.94 2.53 30.46
C ILE A 295 -5.99 3.23 31.45
N CYS A 296 -5.08 2.50 32.07
CA CYS A 296 -4.10 3.08 32.99
C CYS A 296 -3.15 4.05 32.29
N GLY A 297 -2.69 3.72 31.08
CA GLY A 297 -1.89 4.63 30.26
C GLY A 297 -2.63 5.93 29.96
N GLU A 298 -3.90 5.86 29.56
CA GLU A 298 -4.77 7.02 29.30
C GLU A 298 -4.93 7.88 30.57
N VAL A 299 -5.34 7.27 31.70
CA VAL A 299 -5.58 7.98 32.97
C VAL A 299 -4.30 8.62 33.52
N MET A 300 -3.16 8.00 33.29
CA MET A 300 -1.85 8.48 33.75
C MET A 300 -1.11 9.35 32.73
N GLY A 301 -1.73 9.67 31.60
CA GLY A 301 -1.25 10.66 30.63
C GLY A 301 -0.25 10.16 29.58
N LEU A 302 -0.17 8.85 29.31
CA LEU A 302 0.75 8.30 28.29
C LEU A 302 0.29 8.52 26.83
N GLY A 303 -0.98 8.88 26.60
CA GLY A 303 -1.48 9.22 25.29
C GLY A 303 -1.41 8.09 24.25
N SER A 304 -1.48 8.47 22.95
CA SER A 304 -1.58 7.55 21.81
C SER A 304 -0.33 6.70 21.59
N GLU A 305 0.87 7.16 21.96
CA GLU A 305 2.11 6.38 21.77
C GLU A 305 2.07 5.06 22.54
N TYR A 306 1.59 5.10 23.80
CA TYR A 306 1.48 3.87 24.59
C TYR A 306 0.41 2.92 24.04
N LEU A 307 -0.70 3.46 23.58
CA LEU A 307 -1.76 2.67 22.96
C LEU A 307 -1.31 2.00 21.65
N ARG A 308 -0.58 2.72 20.80
CA ARG A 308 0.06 2.16 19.60
C ARG A 308 1.03 1.02 19.95
N PHE A 309 1.80 1.18 21.02
CA PHE A 309 2.68 0.12 21.51
C PHE A 309 1.88 -1.13 21.92
N ILE A 310 0.77 -0.96 22.66
CA ILE A 310 -0.08 -2.09 23.07
C ILE A 310 -0.67 -2.81 21.85
N PHE A 311 -1.22 -2.09 20.88
CA PHE A 311 -1.74 -2.68 19.65
C PHE A 311 -0.68 -3.50 18.90
N LYS A 312 0.51 -2.97 18.76
CA LYS A 312 1.59 -3.60 18.00
C LYS A 312 2.20 -4.81 18.71
N TYR A 313 2.39 -4.74 20.01
CA TYR A 313 3.18 -5.72 20.77
C TYR A 313 2.40 -6.46 21.85
N GLY A 314 1.28 -5.96 22.32
CA GLY A 314 0.55 -6.49 23.50
C GLY A 314 0.13 -7.95 23.39
N ARG A 315 -0.08 -8.48 22.16
CA ARG A 315 -0.44 -9.89 21.94
C ARG A 315 0.68 -10.87 22.31
N VAL A 316 1.93 -10.49 22.06
CA VAL A 316 3.10 -11.36 22.22
C VAL A 316 3.85 -11.07 23.52
N GLU A 317 3.69 -9.85 24.04
CA GLU A 317 4.42 -9.40 25.21
C GLU A 317 3.79 -9.83 26.55
N SER A 318 4.62 -9.85 27.58
CA SER A 318 4.20 -10.10 28.95
C SER A 318 3.61 -8.85 29.61
N VAL A 319 2.97 -9.01 30.77
CA VAL A 319 2.52 -7.86 31.57
C VAL A 319 3.70 -6.99 31.98
N GLU A 320 4.81 -7.62 32.32
CA GLU A 320 6.05 -6.93 32.72
C GLU A 320 6.57 -6.03 31.60
N THR A 321 6.45 -6.44 30.33
CA THR A 321 6.83 -5.61 29.18
C THR A 321 5.90 -4.42 29.01
N LEU A 322 4.59 -4.61 29.20
CA LEU A 322 3.62 -3.48 29.18
C LEU A 322 3.93 -2.45 30.26
N ILE A 323 4.21 -2.92 31.49
CA ILE A 323 4.64 -2.06 32.61
C ILE A 323 5.98 -1.41 32.30
N GLY A 324 6.96 -2.19 31.80
CA GLY A 324 8.29 -1.68 31.45
C GLY A 324 8.24 -0.56 30.40
N LYS A 325 7.36 -0.64 29.40
CA LYS A 325 7.15 0.45 28.42
C LYS A 325 6.54 1.68 29.08
N ALA A 326 5.54 1.52 29.96
CA ALA A 326 4.95 2.62 30.69
C ALA A 326 5.98 3.34 31.60
N VAL A 327 6.83 2.56 32.26
CA VAL A 327 7.96 3.08 33.07
C VAL A 327 8.98 3.83 32.20
N HIS A 328 9.32 3.26 31.04
CA HIS A 328 10.21 3.92 30.08
C HIS A 328 9.66 5.28 29.60
N MET A 329 8.34 5.40 29.56
CA MET A 329 7.65 6.65 29.24
C MET A 329 7.44 7.58 30.47
N GLY A 330 8.04 7.25 31.61
CA GLY A 330 8.11 8.13 32.79
C GLY A 330 7.13 7.82 33.93
N LEU A 331 6.37 6.72 33.87
CA LEU A 331 5.45 6.36 34.94
C LEU A 331 6.14 5.57 36.08
N ASP A 332 5.61 5.78 37.33
CA ASP A 332 5.98 4.94 38.49
C ASP A 332 5.45 3.50 38.30
N PRO A 333 6.33 2.46 38.32
CA PRO A 333 5.93 1.08 38.10
C PRO A 333 4.88 0.60 39.10
N LYS A 334 5.05 0.92 40.40
CA LYS A 334 4.09 0.49 41.45
C LYS A 334 2.75 1.21 41.30
N GLY A 335 2.77 2.49 40.87
CA GLY A 335 1.54 3.24 40.57
C GLY A 335 0.78 2.61 39.43
N PHE A 336 1.49 2.26 38.35
CA PHE A 336 0.89 1.64 37.18
C PHE A 336 0.34 0.23 37.50
N GLU A 337 1.08 -0.61 38.21
CA GLU A 337 0.61 -1.92 38.67
C GLU A 337 -0.65 -1.81 39.51
N ARG A 338 -0.69 -0.88 40.49
CA ARG A 338 -1.90 -0.64 41.28
C ARG A 338 -3.08 -0.21 40.42
N CYS A 339 -2.87 0.67 39.46
CA CYS A 339 -3.90 1.10 38.53
C CYS A 339 -4.48 -0.13 37.77
N MET A 340 -3.64 -1.00 37.23
CA MET A 340 -4.11 -2.16 36.45
C MET A 340 -5.02 -3.12 37.20
N VAL A 341 -4.92 -3.16 38.56
CA VAL A 341 -5.74 -4.02 39.40
C VAL A 341 -6.81 -3.27 40.19
N SER A 342 -6.89 -1.97 40.03
CA SER A 342 -7.82 -1.11 40.80
C SER A 342 -9.29 -1.37 40.39
N ASP A 343 -10.20 -1.09 41.33
CA ASP A 343 -11.63 -1.20 41.08
C ASP A 343 -12.10 -0.12 40.08
N GLU A 344 -11.47 1.03 40.03
CA GLU A 344 -11.76 2.11 39.08
C GLU A 344 -11.45 1.67 37.64
N THR A 345 -10.28 1.04 37.42
CA THR A 345 -9.91 0.51 36.09
C THR A 345 -10.85 -0.63 35.67
N ARG A 346 -11.27 -1.46 36.63
CA ARG A 346 -12.25 -2.52 36.36
C ARG A 346 -13.59 -1.91 35.98
N ALA A 347 -14.11 -0.99 36.79
CA ALA A 347 -15.40 -0.33 36.54
C ALA A 347 -15.43 0.39 35.17
N ARG A 348 -14.31 1.03 34.78
CA ARG A 348 -14.17 1.67 33.48
C ARG A 348 -14.23 0.64 32.34
N LEU A 349 -13.51 -0.49 32.45
CA LEU A 349 -13.55 -1.55 31.46
C LEU A 349 -14.94 -2.19 31.34
N ASP A 350 -15.60 -2.43 32.51
CA ASP A 350 -16.96 -2.96 32.52
C ASP A 350 -17.97 -2.01 31.89
N ALA A 351 -17.82 -0.70 32.07
CA ALA A 351 -18.64 0.31 31.41
C ALA A 351 -18.40 0.33 29.88
N ASP A 352 -17.16 0.21 29.41
CA ASP A 352 -16.82 0.10 27.99
C ASP A 352 -17.45 -1.15 27.37
N ILE A 353 -17.34 -2.31 28.03
CA ILE A 353 -17.97 -3.56 27.60
C ILE A 353 -19.48 -3.46 27.55
N ALA A 354 -20.11 -2.90 28.58
CA ALA A 354 -21.56 -2.70 28.65
C ALA A 354 -22.06 -1.75 27.55
N PHE A 355 -21.33 -0.65 27.28
CA PHE A 355 -21.63 0.24 26.16
C PHE A 355 -21.59 -0.51 24.83
N ALA A 356 -20.52 -1.25 24.54
CA ALA A 356 -20.39 -2.01 23.31
C ALA A 356 -21.52 -3.07 23.16
N ALA A 357 -21.87 -3.74 24.24
CA ALA A 357 -22.98 -4.70 24.25
C ALA A 357 -24.34 -4.01 24.01
N SER A 358 -24.56 -2.80 24.55
CA SER A 358 -25.82 -2.05 24.36
C SER A 358 -26.06 -1.64 22.92
N VAL A 359 -24.98 -1.42 22.13
CA VAL A 359 -25.07 -1.14 20.70
C VAL A 359 -24.96 -2.39 19.82
N GLY A 360 -25.03 -3.57 20.45
CA GLY A 360 -25.13 -4.87 19.76
C GLY A 360 -23.81 -5.30 19.09
N VAL A 361 -22.66 -4.99 19.69
CA VAL A 361 -21.34 -5.46 19.21
C VAL A 361 -21.18 -6.95 19.54
N ARG A 362 -20.81 -7.74 18.52
CA ARG A 362 -20.54 -9.19 18.65
C ARG A 362 -19.10 -9.57 18.26
N GLY A 363 -18.36 -8.63 17.71
CA GLY A 363 -16.99 -8.81 17.24
C GLY A 363 -16.33 -7.47 16.98
N THR A 364 -15.04 -7.45 16.72
CA THR A 364 -14.24 -6.24 16.50
C THR A 364 -13.43 -6.32 15.21
N PRO A 365 -13.15 -5.19 14.56
CA PRO A 365 -13.50 -3.84 14.95
C PRO A 365 -14.95 -3.48 14.61
N VAL A 366 -15.55 -2.57 15.41
CA VAL A 366 -16.77 -1.85 15.10
C VAL A 366 -16.50 -0.38 15.37
N PHE A 367 -17.09 0.52 14.62
CA PHE A 367 -17.04 1.94 14.96
C PHE A 367 -18.40 2.60 14.75
N LEU A 368 -18.63 3.69 15.48
CA LEU A 368 -19.83 4.50 15.34
C LEU A 368 -19.44 5.85 14.74
N VAL A 369 -20.17 6.32 13.72
CA VAL A 369 -20.05 7.68 13.18
C VAL A 369 -21.28 8.47 13.57
N ALA A 370 -21.18 9.40 14.50
CA ALA A 370 -22.32 10.10 15.11
C ALA A 370 -23.45 9.15 15.52
N GLY A 371 -23.10 8.05 16.18
CA GLY A 371 -24.03 7.03 16.65
C GLY A 371 -24.50 6.01 15.60
N ARG A 372 -24.07 6.09 14.35
CA ARG A 372 -24.41 5.12 13.30
C ARG A 372 -23.36 4.01 13.23
N LYS A 373 -23.79 2.76 13.36
CA LYS A 373 -22.89 1.61 13.52
C LYS A 373 -22.33 1.14 12.17
N VAL A 374 -21.02 0.93 12.13
CA VAL A 374 -20.26 0.33 11.04
C VAL A 374 -19.48 -0.87 11.57
N GLU A 375 -19.65 -2.03 10.96
CA GLU A 375 -18.96 -3.26 11.33
C GLU A 375 -17.76 -3.50 10.40
N GLY A 376 -16.61 -3.87 10.98
CA GLY A 376 -15.35 -4.06 10.26
C GLY A 376 -14.59 -2.75 9.99
N GLY A 377 -13.35 -2.88 9.52
CA GLY A 377 -12.54 -1.74 9.06
C GLY A 377 -13.05 -1.16 7.74
N ARG A 378 -12.66 0.07 7.46
CA ARG A 378 -12.94 0.76 6.19
C ARG A 378 -11.70 1.51 5.73
N SER A 379 -11.60 1.71 4.39
CA SER A 379 -10.53 2.55 3.85
C SER A 379 -10.68 4.01 4.29
N PRO A 380 -9.59 4.79 4.31
CA PRO A 380 -9.62 6.22 4.65
C PRO A 380 -10.66 6.98 3.83
N GLU A 381 -10.74 6.71 2.51
CA GLU A 381 -11.68 7.36 1.60
C GLU A 381 -13.14 7.05 1.95
N MET A 382 -13.42 5.80 2.35
CA MET A 382 -14.75 5.41 2.81
C MET A 382 -15.14 6.11 4.10
N ILE A 383 -14.24 6.18 5.08
CA ILE A 383 -14.48 6.87 6.35
C ILE A 383 -14.74 8.36 6.10
N GLN A 384 -13.96 9.01 5.23
CA GLN A 384 -14.20 10.41 4.85
C GLN A 384 -15.57 10.61 4.18
N ALA A 385 -15.96 9.72 3.26
CA ALA A 385 -17.27 9.77 2.61
C ALA A 385 -18.42 9.58 3.64
N MET A 386 -18.25 8.67 4.60
CA MET A 386 -19.19 8.45 5.70
C MET A 386 -19.33 9.68 6.60
N LEU A 387 -18.20 10.31 7.00
CA LEU A 387 -18.19 11.54 7.78
C LEU A 387 -18.93 12.67 7.06
N GLN A 388 -18.70 12.85 5.77
CA GLN A 388 -19.37 13.86 4.94
C GLN A 388 -20.87 13.60 4.85
N SER A 389 -21.28 12.35 4.60
CA SER A 389 -22.69 11.97 4.50
C SER A 389 -23.43 12.20 5.80
N VAL A 390 -22.84 11.84 6.94
CA VAL A 390 -23.43 12.05 8.27
C VAL A 390 -23.55 13.54 8.60
N ARG A 391 -22.51 14.34 8.30
CA ARG A 391 -22.60 15.81 8.47
C ARG A 391 -23.76 16.42 7.68
N GLN A 392 -23.92 15.99 6.43
CA GLN A 392 -25.04 16.44 5.59
C GLN A 392 -26.41 16.03 6.16
N ALA A 393 -26.53 14.77 6.61
CA ALA A 393 -27.76 14.24 7.17
C ALA A 393 -28.17 14.94 8.48
N ASP A 394 -27.17 15.28 9.32
CA ASP A 394 -27.43 15.92 10.62
C ASP A 394 -27.40 17.46 10.54
N GLY A 395 -27.22 18.03 9.35
CA GLY A 395 -27.18 19.49 9.14
C GLY A 395 -25.99 20.20 9.79
N VAL A 396 -24.91 19.48 10.03
CA VAL A 396 -23.67 19.95 10.66
C VAL A 396 -22.73 20.47 9.57
N ARG A 397 -22.26 21.73 9.73
CA ARG A 397 -21.32 22.35 8.80
C ARG A 397 -19.91 22.34 9.36
#